data_3964984e52a4457c32122b545dfc260b
#
_entry.id   3964984e52a4457c32122b545dfc260b
#
_cell.length_a   1.000
_cell.length_b   1.000
_cell.length_c   1.000
_cell.angle_alpha   90.00
_cell.angle_beta   90.00
_cell.angle_gamma   90.00
#
_symmetry.space_group_name_H-M   'P 1'
#
loop_
_entity.id
_entity.type
_entity.pdbx_description
1 polymer ?
#
loop_
_entity_poly.entity_id
_entity_poly.type
_entity_poly.pdbx_seq_one_letter_code
_entity_poly.pdbx_strand_id
1 'polypeptide(L)'
;MTLRAPLTAAALLATASFAAQAQARPMTPEDVAQLESVGTIAVSPDGSRIAYTTASLPDVTEGEENGTTQQQLKLAYGPSNARDFLPDDISVSGVTFSPDGRMVSFTWADEDEKTAVWGIPVDGGAQRKLAAVEGAAVRSYAWSPDGSTIWMLAGAEEDEARTKQAKAGFNSVVYEEEAKLTRLFSARVGAETDAEPKAVAIPGYVSAFKVAPDGRHAVVDSAPTPQIDDAYTAKRAHVLDLTSGKVVRIVETPGKLGDIEISPDGAQLSMIAGVDMNDPAATTLHLADVAEAEGDAEAPGQALPLPLADP
;
A
#
# COMPACT_ATOMS: atom_id res chain seq x y z
N MET A 1 75.34 -12.04 -53.74
CA MET A 1 73.98 -12.52 -53.50
C MET A 1 73.58 -12.09 -52.07
N THR A 2 72.99 -10.99 -51.96
CA THR A 2 72.64 -10.37 -50.64
C THR A 2 71.12 -10.36 -50.51
N LEU A 3 70.60 -11.18 -49.59
CA LEU A 3 69.18 -11.16 -49.19
C LEU A 3 68.93 -9.94 -48.25
N ARG A 4 68.02 -9.11 -48.63
CA ARG A 4 67.45 -8.07 -47.77
C ARG A 4 66.14 -8.61 -47.16
N ALA A 5 66.03 -8.64 -45.85
CA ALA A 5 64.84 -8.90 -45.13
C ALA A 5 64.05 -7.56 -44.90
N PRO A 6 62.74 -7.57 -45.04
CA PRO A 6 61.96 -6.37 -44.70
C PRO A 6 61.65 -6.34 -43.22
N LEU A 7 61.94 -5.20 -42.59
CA LEU A 7 61.45 -4.85 -41.25
C LEU A 7 59.96 -4.50 -41.33
N THR A 8 59.11 -5.31 -40.71
CA THR A 8 57.72 -4.98 -40.44
C THR A 8 57.64 -4.19 -39.12
N ALA A 9 57.36 -2.91 -39.21
CA ALA A 9 57.06 -2.08 -38.05
C ALA A 9 55.63 -2.38 -37.56
N ALA A 10 55.50 -3.00 -36.38
CA ALA A 10 54.26 -3.16 -35.67
C ALA A 10 53.95 -1.84 -34.94
N ALA A 11 52.95 -1.10 -35.44
CA ALA A 11 52.41 0.06 -34.74
C ALA A 11 51.47 -0.44 -33.64
N LEU A 12 51.87 -0.32 -32.36
CA LEU A 12 51.02 -0.47 -31.20
C LEU A 12 50.12 0.77 -31.12
N LEU A 13 48.81 0.60 -31.46
CA LEU A 13 47.79 1.56 -31.09
C LEU A 13 47.48 1.37 -29.61
N ALA A 14 48.02 2.26 -28.77
CA ALA A 14 47.58 2.42 -27.40
C ALA A 14 46.22 3.16 -27.39
N THR A 15 45.13 2.42 -27.26
CA THR A 15 43.83 3.00 -26.96
C THR A 15 43.84 3.46 -25.51
N ALA A 16 44.07 4.76 -25.31
CA ALA A 16 43.84 5.38 -24.01
C ALA A 16 42.33 5.41 -23.72
N SER A 17 41.86 4.45 -22.91
CA SER A 17 40.54 4.53 -22.32
C SER A 17 40.52 5.71 -21.35
N PHE A 18 39.95 6.82 -21.77
CA PHE A 18 39.54 7.89 -20.84
C PHE A 18 38.39 7.34 -20.02
N ALA A 19 38.70 6.76 -18.86
CA ALA A 19 37.73 6.66 -17.80
C ALA A 19 37.38 8.10 -17.38
N ALA A 20 36.21 8.58 -17.79
CA ALA A 20 35.68 9.81 -17.23
C ALA A 20 35.52 9.58 -15.72
N GLN A 21 36.47 10.07 -14.94
CA GLN A 21 36.32 10.17 -13.50
C GLN A 21 35.21 11.21 -13.28
N ALA A 22 34.04 10.76 -12.89
CA ALA A 22 33.02 11.64 -12.37
C ALA A 22 33.67 12.40 -11.19
N GLN A 23 33.96 13.66 -11.41
CA GLN A 23 34.53 14.52 -10.35
C GLN A 23 33.40 14.72 -9.35
N ALA A 24 33.53 14.09 -8.17
CA ALA A 24 32.57 14.28 -7.08
C ALA A 24 32.54 15.78 -6.73
N ARG A 25 31.44 16.44 -7.03
CA ARG A 25 31.17 17.81 -6.60
C ARG A 25 30.14 17.81 -5.47
N PRO A 26 30.08 18.81 -4.63
CA PRO A 26 28.99 18.97 -3.68
C PRO A 26 27.66 19.02 -4.41
N MET A 27 26.62 18.43 -3.81
CA MET A 27 25.25 18.55 -4.30
C MET A 27 24.79 20.00 -4.23
N THR A 28 24.10 20.45 -5.27
CA THR A 28 23.43 21.74 -5.30
C THR A 28 21.97 21.60 -4.91
N PRO A 29 21.24 22.68 -4.60
CA PRO A 29 19.80 22.61 -4.39
C PRO A 29 19.03 22.03 -5.60
N GLU A 30 19.50 22.31 -6.81
CA GLU A 30 18.93 21.78 -8.06
C GLU A 30 19.12 20.27 -8.15
N ASP A 31 20.29 19.74 -7.78
CA ASP A 31 20.51 18.30 -7.75
C ASP A 31 19.53 17.61 -6.78
N VAL A 32 19.24 18.24 -5.65
CA VAL A 32 18.29 17.72 -4.66
C VAL A 32 16.87 17.73 -5.21
N ALA A 33 16.48 18.77 -5.94
CA ALA A 33 15.17 18.87 -6.56
C ALA A 33 14.95 17.82 -7.66
N GLN A 34 16.00 17.37 -8.33
CA GLN A 34 15.98 16.36 -9.39
C GLN A 34 16.18 14.92 -8.90
N LEU A 35 16.23 14.70 -7.58
CA LEU A 35 16.38 13.34 -7.05
C LEU A 35 15.12 12.52 -7.31
N GLU A 36 15.29 11.39 -7.98
CA GLU A 36 14.28 10.34 -8.03
C GLU A 36 14.50 9.35 -6.90
N SER A 37 13.42 8.91 -6.28
CA SER A 37 13.44 7.86 -5.28
C SER A 37 12.56 6.69 -5.69
N VAL A 38 12.92 5.48 -5.26
CA VAL A 38 12.06 4.30 -5.46
C VAL A 38 11.02 4.29 -4.34
N GLY A 39 9.75 4.22 -4.74
CA GLY A 39 8.60 4.14 -3.84
C GLY A 39 8.17 2.69 -3.58
N THR A 40 6.91 2.38 -3.90
CA THR A 40 6.36 1.03 -3.74
C THR A 40 7.06 0.01 -4.65
N ILE A 41 7.33 -1.18 -4.11
CA ILE A 41 7.90 -2.30 -4.87
C ILE A 41 6.99 -3.51 -4.69
N ALA A 42 6.61 -4.15 -5.79
CA ALA A 42 5.87 -5.41 -5.81
C ALA A 42 6.57 -6.43 -6.71
N VAL A 43 6.63 -7.68 -6.27
CA VAL A 43 7.19 -8.79 -7.04
C VAL A 43 6.04 -9.66 -7.54
N SER A 44 6.08 -10.08 -8.80
CA SER A 44 5.08 -10.99 -9.34
C SER A 44 5.09 -12.34 -8.61
N PRO A 45 3.95 -13.05 -8.52
CA PRO A 45 3.85 -14.33 -7.80
C PRO A 45 4.86 -15.38 -8.26
N ASP A 46 5.25 -15.36 -9.53
CA ASP A 46 6.27 -16.25 -10.11
C ASP A 46 7.72 -15.75 -9.97
N GLY A 47 7.92 -14.55 -9.37
CA GLY A 47 9.22 -13.92 -9.19
C GLY A 47 9.87 -13.38 -10.47
N SER A 48 9.19 -13.42 -11.63
CA SER A 48 9.77 -13.06 -12.91
C SER A 48 9.74 -11.56 -13.23
N ARG A 49 8.91 -10.79 -12.53
CA ARG A 49 8.69 -9.36 -12.78
C ARG A 49 8.67 -8.56 -11.48
N ILE A 50 9.10 -7.32 -11.58
CA ILE A 50 9.03 -6.34 -10.48
C ILE A 50 8.29 -5.11 -11.00
N ALA A 51 7.17 -4.78 -10.37
CA ALA A 51 6.49 -3.50 -10.54
C ALA A 51 6.92 -2.55 -9.42
N TYR A 52 7.29 -1.34 -9.76
CA TYR A 52 7.72 -0.35 -8.76
C TYR A 52 7.37 1.06 -9.21
N THR A 53 7.30 1.98 -8.27
CA THR A 53 7.15 3.40 -8.59
C THR A 53 8.48 4.13 -8.42
N THR A 54 8.74 5.10 -9.30
CA THR A 54 9.73 6.16 -9.06
C THR A 54 8.99 7.43 -8.69
N ALA A 55 9.46 8.09 -7.66
CA ALA A 55 8.91 9.35 -7.16
C ALA A 55 9.85 10.50 -7.52
N SER A 56 9.34 11.52 -8.19
CA SER A 56 10.02 12.75 -8.55
C SER A 56 9.22 13.97 -8.12
N LEU A 57 9.88 15.07 -7.85
CA LEU A 57 9.25 16.37 -7.70
C LEU A 57 9.11 17.04 -9.06
N PRO A 58 8.11 17.91 -9.27
CA PRO A 58 8.04 18.75 -10.45
C PRO A 58 9.30 19.61 -10.61
N ASP A 59 9.84 19.69 -11.82
CA ASP A 59 11.03 20.51 -12.07
C ASP A 59 10.65 21.98 -12.30
N VAL A 60 10.54 22.71 -11.21
CA VAL A 60 10.23 24.14 -11.22
C VAL A 60 11.30 24.99 -11.92
N THR A 61 12.51 24.43 -12.11
CA THR A 61 13.62 25.14 -12.80
C THR A 61 13.43 25.11 -14.31
N GLU A 62 12.71 24.12 -14.84
CA GLU A 62 12.32 24.03 -16.26
C GLU A 62 10.91 24.60 -16.52
N GLY A 63 10.28 25.19 -15.51
CA GLY A 63 9.01 25.91 -15.63
C GLY A 63 7.78 25.08 -15.31
N GLU A 64 7.93 23.90 -14.72
CA GLU A 64 6.80 23.16 -14.17
C GLU A 64 6.21 23.88 -12.95
N GLU A 65 4.91 23.78 -12.76
CA GLU A 65 4.26 24.30 -11.56
C GLU A 65 4.66 23.48 -10.34
N ASN A 66 4.93 24.16 -9.21
CA ASN A 66 5.18 23.48 -7.94
C ASN A 66 3.97 22.67 -7.54
N GLY A 67 4.16 21.41 -7.21
CA GLY A 67 3.10 20.46 -6.95
C GLY A 67 3.51 19.29 -6.05
N THR A 68 2.64 18.31 -6.01
CA THR A 68 2.88 17.06 -5.27
C THR A 68 3.86 16.16 -6.03
N THR A 69 4.55 15.30 -5.29
CA THR A 69 5.41 14.25 -5.86
C THR A 69 4.62 13.40 -6.86
N GLN A 70 5.16 13.25 -8.07
CA GLN A 70 4.65 12.33 -9.09
C GLN A 70 5.21 10.93 -8.84
N GLN A 71 4.37 9.91 -8.94
CA GLN A 71 4.77 8.51 -8.79
C GLN A 71 4.48 7.75 -10.07
N GLN A 72 5.53 7.55 -10.86
CA GLN A 72 5.44 6.87 -12.14
C GLN A 72 5.60 5.36 -11.97
N LEU A 73 4.70 4.57 -12.58
CA LEU A 73 4.77 3.12 -12.57
C LEU A 73 5.78 2.60 -13.59
N LYS A 74 6.72 1.78 -13.11
CA LYS A 74 7.70 1.08 -13.93
C LYS A 74 7.55 -0.44 -13.76
N LEU A 75 7.80 -1.18 -14.84
CA LEU A 75 7.80 -2.65 -14.83
C LEU A 75 9.14 -3.17 -15.32
N ALA A 76 9.81 -3.96 -14.48
CA ALA A 76 11.09 -4.60 -14.77
C ALA A 76 10.92 -6.11 -15.02
N TYR A 77 11.62 -6.62 -16.04
CA TYR A 77 11.70 -8.02 -16.42
C TYR A 77 13.08 -8.61 -16.11
N GLY A 78 13.88 -7.93 -15.30
CA GLY A 78 15.24 -8.29 -14.90
C GLY A 78 16.09 -7.05 -14.61
N PRO A 79 17.38 -7.21 -14.24
CA PRO A 79 18.20 -6.12 -13.70
C PRO A 79 18.42 -4.92 -14.63
N SER A 80 18.29 -5.11 -15.95
CA SER A 80 18.57 -4.06 -16.95
C SER A 80 17.43 -3.85 -17.94
N ASN A 81 16.23 -4.35 -17.64
CA ASN A 81 15.09 -4.28 -18.53
C ASN A 81 13.86 -3.74 -17.78
N ALA A 82 13.94 -2.50 -17.36
CA ALA A 82 12.81 -1.76 -16.81
C ALA A 82 12.27 -0.77 -17.84
N ARG A 83 10.97 -0.58 -17.87
CA ARG A 83 10.29 0.40 -18.73
C ARG A 83 9.20 1.14 -17.96
N ASP A 84 8.91 2.32 -18.39
CA ASP A 84 7.71 3.05 -17.98
C ASP A 84 6.48 2.25 -18.42
N PHE A 85 5.51 2.12 -17.53
CA PHE A 85 4.38 1.23 -17.74
C PHE A 85 3.06 1.97 -17.90
N LEU A 86 3.01 3.21 -17.44
CA LEU A 86 1.92 4.16 -17.63
C LEU A 86 2.47 5.47 -18.20
N PRO A 87 1.63 6.31 -18.82
CA PRO A 87 1.97 7.69 -19.19
C PRO A 87 2.46 8.51 -18.00
N ASP A 88 3.31 9.51 -18.25
CA ASP A 88 3.98 10.33 -17.23
C ASP A 88 3.01 11.21 -16.42
N ASP A 89 1.83 11.49 -16.95
CA ASP A 89 0.77 12.26 -16.30
C ASP A 89 -0.08 11.44 -15.31
N ILE A 90 0.16 10.12 -15.23
CA ILE A 90 -0.56 9.21 -14.32
C ILE A 90 0.29 8.92 -13.09
N SER A 91 -0.04 9.59 -11.97
CA SER A 91 0.58 9.33 -10.67
C SER A 91 -0.20 8.26 -9.90
N VAL A 92 0.47 7.16 -9.54
CA VAL A 92 -0.16 5.99 -8.91
C VAL A 92 0.39 5.68 -7.54
N SER A 93 -0.36 4.93 -6.73
CA SER A 93 0.10 4.39 -5.46
C SER A 93 -0.45 2.97 -5.22
N GLY A 94 -0.01 2.30 -4.15
CA GLY A 94 -0.51 0.98 -3.78
C GLY A 94 -0.28 -0.09 -4.84
N VAL A 95 0.85 -0.06 -5.55
CA VAL A 95 1.15 -0.99 -6.64
C VAL A 95 1.29 -2.42 -6.12
N THR A 96 0.58 -3.37 -6.75
CA THR A 96 0.71 -4.81 -6.49
C THR A 96 0.38 -5.62 -7.75
N PHE A 97 0.68 -6.91 -7.73
CA PHE A 97 0.22 -7.84 -8.79
C PHE A 97 -1.11 -8.49 -8.40
N SER A 98 -1.92 -8.83 -9.41
CA SER A 98 -2.99 -9.79 -9.22
C SER A 98 -2.41 -11.15 -8.80
N PRO A 99 -3.14 -11.99 -8.04
CA PRO A 99 -2.64 -13.29 -7.59
C PRO A 99 -2.21 -14.24 -8.70
N ASP A 100 -2.77 -14.12 -9.90
CA ASP A 100 -2.38 -14.88 -11.08
C ASP A 100 -1.17 -14.29 -11.84
N GLY A 101 -0.65 -13.13 -11.38
CA GLY A 101 0.48 -12.43 -11.99
C GLY A 101 0.24 -11.79 -13.36
N ARG A 102 -1.02 -11.80 -13.83
CA ARG A 102 -1.37 -11.31 -15.18
C ARG A 102 -1.63 -9.82 -15.26
N MET A 103 -1.81 -9.17 -14.12
CA MET A 103 -2.16 -7.75 -14.03
C MET A 103 -1.32 -7.07 -12.96
N VAL A 104 -0.91 -5.83 -13.24
CA VAL A 104 -0.46 -4.89 -12.22
C VAL A 104 -1.65 -4.03 -11.82
N SER A 105 -1.96 -3.97 -10.56
CA SER A 105 -3.02 -3.11 -10.01
C SER A 105 -2.42 -2.00 -9.15
N PHE A 106 -3.15 -0.90 -9.04
CA PHE A 106 -2.72 0.31 -8.35
C PHE A 106 -3.94 1.17 -7.98
N THR A 107 -3.74 2.15 -7.13
CA THR A 107 -4.72 3.20 -6.90
C THR A 107 -4.37 4.44 -7.70
N TRP A 108 -5.38 5.02 -8.33
CA TRP A 108 -5.28 6.25 -9.10
C TRP A 108 -6.57 7.07 -8.98
N ALA A 109 -6.43 8.41 -8.91
CA ALA A 109 -7.56 9.31 -8.98
C ALA A 109 -7.91 9.54 -10.46
N ASP A 110 -9.16 9.24 -10.82
CA ASP A 110 -9.69 9.49 -12.16
C ASP A 110 -10.07 10.98 -12.36
N GLU A 111 -10.70 11.28 -13.50
CA GLU A 111 -11.14 12.64 -13.84
C GLU A 111 -12.11 13.25 -12.81
N ASP A 112 -12.81 12.42 -12.03
CA ASP A 112 -13.71 12.84 -10.96
C ASP A 112 -12.97 13.08 -9.62
N GLU A 113 -11.64 13.04 -9.63
CA GLU A 113 -10.76 13.22 -8.46
C GLU A 113 -10.98 12.21 -7.31
N LYS A 114 -11.68 11.11 -7.58
CA LYS A 114 -11.86 10.01 -6.62
C LYS A 114 -10.87 8.89 -6.89
N THR A 115 -10.11 8.55 -5.87
CA THR A 115 -9.17 7.42 -5.96
C THR A 115 -9.92 6.10 -6.04
N ALA A 116 -9.63 5.31 -7.07
CA ALA A 116 -10.18 3.98 -7.30
C ALA A 116 -9.06 2.95 -7.49
N VAL A 117 -9.41 1.66 -7.50
CA VAL A 117 -8.48 0.58 -7.85
C VAL A 117 -8.54 0.35 -9.36
N TRP A 118 -7.38 0.44 -9.99
CA TRP A 118 -7.18 0.23 -11.41
C TRP A 118 -6.26 -0.95 -11.67
N GLY A 119 -6.28 -1.47 -12.87
CA GLY A 119 -5.38 -2.54 -13.29
C GLY A 119 -5.02 -2.44 -14.76
N ILE A 120 -3.81 -2.88 -15.08
CA ILE A 120 -3.28 -2.95 -16.45
C ILE A 120 -2.67 -4.33 -16.66
N PRO A 121 -2.94 -5.02 -17.80
CA PRO A 121 -2.31 -6.30 -18.09
C PRO A 121 -0.77 -6.17 -18.16
N VAL A 122 -0.03 -7.14 -17.59
CA VAL A 122 1.44 -7.10 -17.57
C VAL A 122 2.08 -7.08 -18.96
N ASP A 123 1.38 -7.62 -19.95
CA ASP A 123 1.84 -7.62 -21.35
C ASP A 123 1.52 -6.30 -22.09
N GLY A 124 0.91 -5.34 -21.39
CA GLY A 124 0.48 -4.04 -21.90
C GLY A 124 -0.99 -4.02 -22.31
N GLY A 125 -1.47 -2.83 -22.63
CA GLY A 125 -2.85 -2.58 -23.00
C GLY A 125 -3.41 -1.36 -22.27
N ALA A 126 -4.72 -1.14 -22.34
CA ALA A 126 -5.38 -0.07 -21.62
C ALA A 126 -5.59 -0.44 -20.13
N GLN A 127 -5.37 0.52 -19.25
CA GLN A 127 -5.79 0.40 -17.86
C GLN A 127 -7.32 0.39 -17.76
N ARG A 128 -7.84 -0.33 -16.79
CA ARG A 128 -9.28 -0.38 -16.51
C ARG A 128 -9.55 -0.24 -15.03
N LYS A 129 -10.65 0.39 -14.68
CA LYS A 129 -11.13 0.46 -13.31
C LYS A 129 -11.56 -0.94 -12.87
N LEU A 130 -11.04 -1.43 -11.75
CA LEU A 130 -11.34 -2.75 -11.18
C LEU A 130 -12.37 -2.66 -10.07
N ALA A 131 -12.25 -1.64 -9.22
CA ALA A 131 -13.16 -1.39 -8.11
C ALA A 131 -13.11 0.07 -7.69
N ALA A 132 -14.24 0.61 -7.26
CA ALA A 132 -14.38 1.94 -6.71
C ALA A 132 -15.47 1.94 -5.64
N VAL A 133 -15.48 2.91 -4.75
CA VAL A 133 -16.56 3.16 -3.80
C VAL A 133 -17.19 4.50 -4.18
N GLU A 134 -18.49 4.51 -4.47
CA GLU A 134 -19.17 5.73 -4.88
C GLU A 134 -19.04 6.81 -3.81
N GLY A 135 -18.75 8.04 -4.22
CA GLY A 135 -18.58 9.19 -3.33
C GLY A 135 -17.34 9.18 -2.43
N ALA A 136 -16.58 8.10 -2.38
CA ALA A 136 -15.45 7.93 -1.46
C ALA A 136 -14.14 7.58 -2.16
N ALA A 137 -13.03 8.07 -1.62
CA ALA A 137 -11.69 7.74 -2.12
C ALA A 137 -11.18 6.43 -1.48
N VAL A 138 -10.69 5.53 -2.31
CA VAL A 138 -9.99 4.31 -1.86
C VAL A 138 -8.61 4.70 -1.32
N ARG A 139 -8.31 4.32 -0.08
CA ARG A 139 -7.03 4.61 0.60
C ARG A 139 -6.02 3.47 0.48
N SER A 140 -6.52 2.24 0.56
CA SER A 140 -5.72 1.04 0.38
C SER A 140 -6.60 -0.11 -0.10
N TYR A 141 -6.00 -1.13 -0.68
CA TYR A 141 -6.71 -2.32 -1.14
C TYR A 141 -5.83 -3.56 -1.06
N ALA A 142 -6.49 -4.71 -1.11
CA ALA A 142 -5.83 -6.01 -1.23
C ALA A 142 -6.68 -6.96 -2.08
N TRP A 143 -6.02 -7.84 -2.81
CA TRP A 143 -6.65 -8.94 -3.51
C TRP A 143 -6.99 -10.08 -2.56
N SER A 144 -8.11 -10.75 -2.78
CA SER A 144 -8.26 -12.12 -2.26
C SER A 144 -7.25 -13.04 -2.94
N PRO A 145 -6.69 -14.05 -2.27
CA PRO A 145 -5.68 -14.95 -2.85
C PRO A 145 -6.13 -15.68 -4.13
N ASP A 146 -7.43 -15.91 -4.29
CA ASP A 146 -8.02 -16.49 -5.50
C ASP A 146 -8.22 -15.48 -6.66
N GLY A 147 -7.94 -14.20 -6.42
CA GLY A 147 -8.10 -13.12 -7.39
C GLY A 147 -9.54 -12.74 -7.72
N SER A 148 -10.54 -13.29 -7.04
CA SER A 148 -11.96 -13.07 -7.34
C SER A 148 -12.50 -11.78 -6.72
N THR A 149 -11.87 -11.26 -5.67
CA THR A 149 -12.37 -10.15 -4.87
C THR A 149 -11.26 -9.15 -4.57
N ILE A 150 -11.60 -7.87 -4.63
CA ILE A 150 -10.77 -6.77 -4.11
C ILE A 150 -11.42 -6.27 -2.83
N TRP A 151 -10.62 -6.24 -1.75
CA TRP A 151 -10.96 -5.62 -0.49
C TRP A 151 -10.40 -4.22 -0.47
N MET A 152 -11.18 -3.23 -0.03
CA MET A 152 -10.81 -1.82 -0.08
C MET A 152 -11.11 -1.13 1.23
N LEU A 153 -10.18 -0.33 1.70
CA LEU A 153 -10.41 0.65 2.73
C LEU A 153 -10.74 1.99 2.06
N ALA A 154 -11.94 2.50 2.28
CA ALA A 154 -12.37 3.76 1.69
C ALA A 154 -12.94 4.70 2.75
N GLY A 155 -12.81 6.01 2.51
CA GLY A 155 -13.42 7.04 3.34
C GLY A 155 -14.94 6.97 3.27
N ALA A 156 -15.64 7.48 4.30
CA ALA A 156 -17.06 7.71 4.21
C ALA A 156 -17.35 8.77 3.13
N GLU A 157 -18.54 8.72 2.56
CA GLU A 157 -19.04 9.75 1.64
C GLU A 157 -18.86 11.14 2.24
N GLU A 158 -18.48 12.09 1.39
CA GLU A 158 -18.41 13.48 1.82
C GLU A 158 -19.83 14.03 2.04
N ASP A 159 -20.03 14.73 3.14
CA ASP A 159 -21.26 15.50 3.37
C ASP A 159 -21.32 16.63 2.33
N GLU A 160 -22.24 16.51 1.37
CA GLU A 160 -22.42 17.50 0.29
C GLU A 160 -22.75 18.90 0.86
N ALA A 161 -23.53 18.98 1.94
CA ALA A 161 -23.88 20.23 2.57
C ALA A 161 -22.64 20.89 3.16
N ARG A 162 -21.78 20.13 3.80
CA ARG A 162 -20.50 20.59 4.35
C ARG A 162 -19.53 21.03 3.27
N THR A 163 -19.41 20.24 2.19
CA THR A 163 -18.59 20.59 1.04
C THR A 163 -19.05 21.90 0.40
N LYS A 164 -20.35 22.10 0.26
CA LYS A 164 -20.92 23.36 -0.27
C LYS A 164 -20.63 24.55 0.67
N GLN A 165 -20.72 24.37 1.97
CA GLN A 165 -20.39 25.42 2.94
C GLN A 165 -18.90 25.78 2.88
N ALA A 166 -18.01 24.79 2.80
CA ALA A 166 -16.57 25.02 2.68
C ALA A 166 -16.21 25.80 1.40
N LYS A 167 -16.82 25.45 0.25
CA LYS A 167 -16.68 26.20 -1.00
C LYS A 167 -17.22 27.63 -0.92
N ALA A 168 -18.20 27.90 -0.05
CA ALA A 168 -18.71 29.24 0.23
C ALA A 168 -17.87 30.04 1.25
N GLY A 169 -16.74 29.48 1.71
CA GLY A 169 -15.83 30.14 2.66
C GLY A 169 -16.05 29.76 4.13
N PHE A 170 -17.05 28.93 4.45
CA PHE A 170 -17.27 28.40 5.80
C PHE A 170 -16.47 27.11 6.01
N ASN A 171 -15.14 27.24 6.05
CA ASN A 171 -14.20 26.11 6.11
C ASN A 171 -13.61 25.87 7.51
N SER A 172 -14.19 26.47 8.56
CA SER A 172 -13.79 26.19 9.94
C SER A 172 -14.05 24.72 10.26
N VAL A 173 -13.08 24.04 10.84
CA VAL A 173 -13.20 22.67 11.33
C VAL A 173 -13.53 22.71 12.81
N VAL A 174 -14.63 22.06 13.21
CA VAL A 174 -14.93 21.85 14.63
C VAL A 174 -14.24 20.55 15.04
N TYR A 175 -13.29 20.65 15.96
CA TYR A 175 -12.54 19.50 16.45
C TYR A 175 -13.49 18.44 17.02
N GLU A 176 -13.27 17.17 16.64
CA GLU A 176 -14.05 15.99 17.03
C GLU A 176 -15.48 15.87 16.44
N GLU A 177 -16.06 16.89 15.84
CA GLU A 177 -17.42 16.80 15.28
C GLU A 177 -17.45 16.32 13.82
N GLU A 178 -16.35 16.50 13.07
CA GLU A 178 -16.29 16.19 11.65
C GLU A 178 -15.39 14.98 11.35
N ALA A 179 -15.50 13.93 12.15
CA ALA A 179 -14.69 12.73 11.99
C ALA A 179 -15.04 11.98 10.70
N LYS A 180 -14.11 11.92 9.73
CA LYS A 180 -14.26 11.14 8.52
C LYS A 180 -13.95 9.67 8.81
N LEU A 181 -14.97 8.84 8.87
CA LEU A 181 -14.81 7.40 9.09
C LEU A 181 -14.34 6.72 7.80
N THR A 182 -13.42 5.78 7.93
CA THR A 182 -13.11 4.80 6.89
C THR A 182 -13.76 3.46 7.21
N ARG A 183 -14.12 2.73 6.16
CA ARG A 183 -14.77 1.42 6.26
C ARG A 183 -14.12 0.44 5.30
N LEU A 184 -14.25 -0.84 5.61
CA LEU A 184 -13.83 -1.91 4.72
C LEU A 184 -14.96 -2.26 3.76
N PHE A 185 -14.63 -2.38 2.48
CA PHE A 185 -15.53 -2.79 1.40
C PHE A 185 -14.96 -3.98 0.65
N SER A 186 -15.83 -4.75 0.01
CA SER A 186 -15.44 -5.81 -0.90
C SER A 186 -16.12 -5.61 -2.27
N ALA A 187 -15.39 -5.85 -3.34
CA ALA A 187 -15.89 -5.82 -4.71
C ALA A 187 -15.44 -7.06 -5.49
N ARG A 188 -16.34 -7.68 -6.25
CA ARG A 188 -15.97 -8.81 -7.12
C ARG A 188 -15.32 -8.31 -8.40
N VAL A 189 -14.21 -8.95 -8.77
CA VAL A 189 -13.48 -8.65 -10.01
C VAL A 189 -14.06 -9.46 -11.15
N GLY A 190 -14.29 -8.81 -12.32
CA GLY A 190 -14.81 -9.50 -13.51
C GLY A 190 -16.33 -9.75 -13.54
N ALA A 191 -17.06 -9.40 -12.47
CA ALA A 191 -18.48 -9.13 -12.60
C ALA A 191 -18.66 -7.90 -13.50
N GLU A 192 -19.80 -7.78 -14.20
CA GLU A 192 -20.12 -6.54 -14.89
C GLU A 192 -19.83 -5.38 -13.95
N THR A 193 -19.18 -4.33 -14.48
CA THR A 193 -18.59 -3.21 -13.74
C THR A 193 -19.55 -2.48 -12.79
N ASP A 194 -20.79 -2.90 -12.71
CA ASP A 194 -21.89 -2.30 -11.96
C ASP A 194 -22.19 -3.01 -10.61
N ALA A 195 -21.43 -4.01 -10.22
CA ALA A 195 -21.62 -4.62 -8.90
C ALA A 195 -21.12 -3.65 -7.82
N GLU A 196 -22.06 -3.00 -7.14
CA GLU A 196 -21.75 -2.11 -6.02
C GLU A 196 -20.87 -2.81 -4.97
N PRO A 197 -19.80 -2.14 -4.50
CA PRO A 197 -19.00 -2.64 -3.40
C PRO A 197 -19.85 -2.83 -2.15
N LYS A 198 -19.62 -3.94 -1.45
CA LYS A 198 -20.34 -4.24 -0.21
C LYS A 198 -19.54 -3.79 0.99
N ALA A 199 -20.13 -2.92 1.82
CA ALA A 199 -19.55 -2.56 3.09
C ALA A 199 -19.54 -3.77 4.04
N VAL A 200 -18.44 -3.96 4.75
CA VAL A 200 -18.32 -4.96 5.81
C VAL A 200 -18.80 -4.35 7.12
N ALA A 201 -19.60 -5.09 7.88
CA ALA A 201 -20.15 -4.63 9.15
C ALA A 201 -19.11 -4.71 10.27
N ILE A 202 -18.19 -3.74 10.30
CA ILE A 202 -17.23 -3.54 11.40
C ILE A 202 -17.58 -2.21 12.05
N PRO A 203 -17.76 -2.17 13.38
CA PRO A 203 -18.11 -0.94 14.07
C PRO A 203 -16.97 0.07 14.09
N GLY A 204 -17.33 1.35 14.05
CA GLY A 204 -16.38 2.45 14.24
C GLY A 204 -15.54 2.78 13.00
N TYR A 205 -14.34 3.21 13.26
CA TYR A 205 -13.33 3.64 12.26
C TYR A 205 -12.36 2.51 11.99
N VAL A 206 -12.26 2.07 10.74
CA VAL A 206 -11.28 1.07 10.29
C VAL A 206 -10.00 1.79 9.87
N SER A 207 -8.88 1.50 10.53
CA SER A 207 -7.59 2.14 10.26
C SER A 207 -6.72 1.36 9.27
N ALA A 208 -6.77 0.02 9.31
CA ALA A 208 -6.00 -0.86 8.45
C ALA A 208 -6.67 -2.23 8.33
N PHE A 209 -6.25 -3.00 7.34
CA PHE A 209 -6.61 -4.41 7.22
C PHE A 209 -5.52 -5.20 6.48
N LYS A 210 -5.47 -6.51 6.72
CA LYS A 210 -4.63 -7.45 5.98
C LYS A 210 -5.42 -8.71 5.67
N VAL A 211 -5.38 -9.15 4.42
CA VAL A 211 -5.96 -10.42 3.97
C VAL A 211 -4.95 -11.54 4.24
N ALA A 212 -5.37 -12.58 4.91
CA ALA A 212 -4.51 -13.74 5.17
C ALA A 212 -4.20 -14.52 3.88
N PRO A 213 -3.02 -15.12 3.79
CA PRO A 213 -2.67 -15.98 2.64
C PRO A 213 -3.55 -17.22 2.51
N ASP A 214 -4.24 -17.65 3.59
CA ASP A 214 -5.19 -18.76 3.59
C ASP A 214 -6.44 -18.50 2.73
N GLY A 215 -6.66 -17.24 2.33
CA GLY A 215 -7.81 -16.80 1.54
C GLY A 215 -9.15 -16.85 2.27
N ARG A 216 -9.14 -17.18 3.56
CA ARG A 216 -10.34 -17.33 4.38
C ARG A 216 -10.51 -16.22 5.40
N HIS A 217 -9.41 -15.70 5.90
CA HIS A 217 -9.44 -14.70 6.97
C HIS A 217 -8.84 -13.37 6.54
N ALA A 218 -9.25 -12.32 7.21
CA ALA A 218 -8.56 -11.04 7.24
C ALA A 218 -8.52 -10.53 8.69
N VAL A 219 -7.47 -9.80 9.02
CA VAL A 219 -7.44 -9.03 10.26
C VAL A 219 -7.69 -7.56 9.94
N VAL A 220 -8.49 -6.92 10.77
CA VAL A 220 -8.93 -5.54 10.58
C VAL A 220 -8.75 -4.78 11.89
N ASP A 221 -8.00 -3.68 11.84
CA ASP A 221 -7.89 -2.78 12.99
C ASP A 221 -9.05 -1.81 12.98
N SER A 222 -9.78 -1.70 14.07
CA SER A 222 -10.75 -0.64 14.22
C SER A 222 -10.74 0.00 15.61
N ALA A 223 -11.17 1.25 15.66
CA ALA A 223 -11.37 2.05 16.86
C ALA A 223 -12.76 2.68 16.83
N PRO A 224 -13.34 3.11 17.98
CA PRO A 224 -14.63 3.79 17.99
C PRO A 224 -14.68 5.01 17.08
N THR A 225 -13.62 5.83 17.09
CA THR A 225 -13.46 7.02 16.26
C THR A 225 -12.04 7.12 15.70
N PRO A 226 -11.76 7.98 14.69
CA PRO A 226 -10.41 8.24 14.21
C PRO A 226 -9.60 9.17 15.13
N GLN A 227 -10.14 9.55 16.27
CA GLN A 227 -9.48 10.45 17.22
C GLN A 227 -8.28 9.78 17.87
N ILE A 228 -7.33 10.62 18.28
CA ILE A 228 -6.03 10.15 18.77
C ILE A 228 -6.17 9.24 19.99
N ASP A 229 -7.04 9.61 20.94
CA ASP A 229 -7.24 8.84 22.17
C ASP A 229 -7.81 7.45 21.88
N ASP A 230 -8.82 7.36 21.00
CA ASP A 230 -9.40 6.08 20.58
C ASP A 230 -8.40 5.24 19.78
N ALA A 231 -7.61 5.87 18.90
CA ALA A 231 -6.57 5.19 18.14
C ALA A 231 -5.46 4.61 19.02
N TYR A 232 -5.20 5.23 20.19
CA TYR A 232 -4.19 4.79 21.14
C TYR A 232 -4.71 3.78 22.17
N THR A 233 -5.94 3.93 22.65
CA THR A 233 -6.42 3.16 23.81
C THR A 233 -7.54 2.18 23.48
N ALA A 234 -8.32 2.45 22.43
CA ALA A 234 -9.53 1.71 22.12
C ALA A 234 -9.48 0.90 20.81
N LYS A 235 -8.32 0.89 20.12
CA LYS A 235 -8.14 0.09 18.90
C LYS A 235 -8.17 -1.41 19.23
N ARG A 236 -8.85 -2.19 18.38
CA ARG A 236 -9.00 -3.64 18.51
C ARG A 236 -8.71 -4.32 17.17
N ALA A 237 -8.22 -5.56 17.25
CA ALA A 237 -8.06 -6.43 16.10
C ALA A 237 -9.33 -7.26 15.91
N HIS A 238 -9.95 -7.12 14.75
CA HIS A 238 -11.11 -7.91 14.36
C HIS A 238 -10.69 -8.96 13.34
N VAL A 239 -10.94 -10.24 13.62
CA VAL A 239 -10.75 -11.31 12.64
C VAL A 239 -12.04 -11.46 11.87
N LEU A 240 -11.94 -11.29 10.55
CA LEU A 240 -13.03 -11.38 9.59
C LEU A 240 -12.94 -12.72 8.84
N ASP A 241 -14.03 -13.48 8.79
CA ASP A 241 -14.19 -14.59 7.83
C ASP A 241 -14.63 -14.01 6.49
N LEU A 242 -13.78 -14.13 5.49
CA LEU A 242 -13.99 -13.53 4.16
C LEU A 242 -15.14 -14.17 3.37
N THR A 243 -15.51 -15.41 3.70
CA THR A 243 -16.60 -16.12 3.03
C THR A 243 -17.95 -15.60 3.49
N SER A 244 -18.12 -15.45 4.80
CA SER A 244 -19.38 -14.97 5.39
C SER A 244 -19.46 -13.45 5.48
N GLY A 245 -18.31 -12.74 5.43
CA GLY A 245 -18.23 -11.31 5.66
C GLY A 245 -18.46 -10.91 7.12
N LYS A 246 -18.33 -11.85 8.07
CA LYS A 246 -18.59 -11.62 9.49
C LYS A 246 -17.33 -11.59 10.31
N VAL A 247 -17.33 -10.76 11.34
CA VAL A 247 -16.30 -10.80 12.39
C VAL A 247 -16.52 -12.08 13.21
N VAL A 248 -15.49 -12.93 13.25
CA VAL A 248 -15.52 -14.20 13.97
C VAL A 248 -14.77 -14.13 15.31
N ARG A 249 -13.90 -13.13 15.47
CA ARG A 249 -13.20 -12.88 16.72
C ARG A 249 -12.80 -11.43 16.86
N ILE A 250 -12.82 -10.92 18.09
CA ILE A 250 -12.23 -9.64 18.48
C ILE A 250 -11.10 -9.93 19.46
N VAL A 251 -9.92 -9.35 19.19
CA VAL A 251 -8.75 -9.49 20.07
C VAL A 251 -8.46 -8.13 20.69
N GLU A 252 -8.47 -8.11 22.00
CA GLU A 252 -8.10 -6.95 22.82
C GLU A 252 -6.65 -7.08 23.28
N THR A 253 -5.96 -5.96 23.34
CA THR A 253 -4.64 -5.84 23.93
C THR A 253 -4.69 -4.99 25.19
N PRO A 254 -3.77 -5.17 26.16
CA PRO A 254 -3.77 -4.38 27.39
C PRO A 254 -3.65 -2.86 27.16
N GLY A 255 -2.94 -2.47 26.10
CA GLY A 255 -2.69 -1.08 25.75
C GLY A 255 -2.77 -0.85 24.24
N LYS A 256 -2.04 0.15 23.77
CA LYS A 256 -1.98 0.55 22.36
C LYS A 256 -1.74 -0.65 21.44
N LEU A 257 -2.59 -0.80 20.43
CA LEU A 257 -2.40 -1.76 19.34
C LEU A 257 -1.59 -1.11 18.21
N GLY A 258 -0.44 -1.72 17.89
CA GLY A 258 0.42 -1.36 16.76
C GLY A 258 0.22 -2.30 15.57
N ASP A 259 1.33 -2.77 14.98
CA ASP A 259 1.30 -3.65 13.83
C ASP A 259 0.75 -5.03 14.17
N ILE A 260 -0.02 -5.57 13.22
CA ILE A 260 -0.62 -6.90 13.28
C ILE A 260 -0.19 -7.69 12.06
N GLU A 261 0.17 -8.95 12.28
CA GLU A 261 0.36 -9.93 11.21
C GLU A 261 -0.49 -11.17 11.48
N ILE A 262 -0.90 -11.82 10.40
CA ILE A 262 -1.60 -13.10 10.45
C ILE A 262 -0.71 -14.18 9.85
N SER A 263 -0.67 -15.35 10.51
CA SER A 263 0.15 -16.48 10.03
C SER A 263 -0.32 -16.97 8.65
N PRO A 264 0.57 -17.55 7.84
CA PRO A 264 0.23 -18.01 6.49
C PRO A 264 -0.92 -19.03 6.44
N ASP A 265 -1.09 -19.82 7.49
CA ASP A 265 -2.17 -20.80 7.64
C ASP A 265 -3.46 -20.19 8.23
N GLY A 266 -3.45 -18.89 8.51
CA GLY A 266 -4.58 -18.19 9.11
C GLY A 266 -4.89 -18.57 10.56
N ALA A 267 -4.01 -19.30 11.24
CA ALA A 267 -4.29 -19.86 12.56
C ALA A 267 -3.94 -18.93 13.73
N GLN A 268 -2.98 -18.02 13.53
CA GLN A 268 -2.46 -17.16 14.60
C GLN A 268 -2.29 -15.70 14.15
N LEU A 269 -2.45 -14.81 15.11
CA LEU A 269 -2.09 -13.40 15.00
C LEU A 269 -0.84 -13.11 15.82
N SER A 270 0.05 -12.31 15.30
CA SER A 270 1.11 -11.65 16.06
C SER A 270 0.88 -10.15 16.05
N MET A 271 1.06 -9.50 17.19
CA MET A 271 0.77 -8.08 17.37
C MET A 271 1.86 -7.42 18.21
N ILE A 272 2.27 -6.23 17.81
CA ILE A 272 3.04 -5.35 18.69
C ILE A 272 2.03 -4.50 19.45
N ALA A 273 1.95 -4.66 20.75
CA ALA A 273 0.97 -3.93 21.55
C ALA A 273 1.53 -3.46 22.90
N GLY A 274 0.88 -2.48 23.48
CA GLY A 274 1.25 -1.95 24.79
C GLY A 274 1.12 -3.01 25.90
N VAL A 275 2.02 -2.98 26.88
CA VAL A 275 1.99 -3.88 28.05
C VAL A 275 0.91 -3.51 29.03
N ASP A 276 0.53 -2.23 29.05
CA ASP A 276 -0.62 -1.70 29.81
C ASP A 276 -1.20 -0.45 29.14
N MET A 277 -2.36 -0.02 29.61
CA MET A 277 -3.10 1.11 29.04
C MET A 277 -2.45 2.49 29.36
N ASN A 278 -1.66 2.57 30.40
CA ASN A 278 -1.12 3.84 30.91
C ASN A 278 0.25 4.20 30.31
N ASP A 279 0.95 3.22 29.74
CA ASP A 279 2.26 3.42 29.09
C ASP A 279 2.21 3.00 27.62
N PRO A 280 1.84 3.92 26.71
CA PRO A 280 1.77 3.62 25.28
C PRO A 280 3.15 3.42 24.64
N ALA A 281 4.24 3.75 25.32
CA ALA A 281 5.60 3.58 24.82
C ALA A 281 6.15 2.17 25.11
N ALA A 282 5.74 1.53 26.21
CA ALA A 282 6.15 0.19 26.55
C ALA A 282 5.36 -0.85 25.75
N THR A 283 5.99 -1.44 24.73
CA THR A 283 5.36 -2.43 23.86
C THR A 283 6.06 -3.78 23.92
N THR A 284 5.31 -4.84 23.65
CA THR A 284 5.83 -6.20 23.51
C THR A 284 5.10 -6.95 22.40
N LEU A 285 5.65 -8.11 22.03
CA LEU A 285 5.00 -9.02 21.08
C LEU A 285 3.92 -9.82 21.79
N HIS A 286 2.73 -9.81 21.22
CA HIS A 286 1.58 -10.59 21.66
C HIS A 286 1.23 -11.62 20.60
N LEU A 287 0.74 -12.79 21.02
CA LEU A 287 0.18 -13.81 20.14
C LEU A 287 -1.27 -14.09 20.53
N ALA A 288 -2.10 -14.35 19.54
CA ALA A 288 -3.47 -14.82 19.74
C ALA A 288 -3.86 -15.83 18.64
N ASP A 289 -4.64 -16.84 19.01
CA ASP A 289 -5.20 -17.76 18.03
C ASP A 289 -6.33 -17.09 17.25
N VAL A 290 -6.49 -17.43 15.96
CA VAL A 290 -7.59 -16.97 15.10
C VAL A 290 -8.87 -17.75 15.37
N ALA A 291 -8.76 -19.04 15.76
CA ALA A 291 -9.91 -19.87 16.07
C ALA A 291 -10.79 -19.24 17.16
N GLU A 292 -12.11 -19.40 17.01
CA GLU A 292 -13.08 -18.99 18.02
C GLU A 292 -12.68 -19.56 19.40
N ALA A 293 -12.60 -18.71 20.40
CA ALA A 293 -12.66 -19.20 21.77
C ALA A 293 -14.01 -19.90 21.94
N GLU A 294 -14.04 -21.11 22.48
CA GLU A 294 -15.30 -21.78 22.86
C GLU A 294 -16.04 -20.87 23.85
N GLY A 295 -17.06 -20.16 23.36
CA GLY A 295 -17.83 -19.15 24.09
C GLY A 295 -18.23 -18.02 23.15
N ASP A 296 -19.32 -17.35 23.42
CA ASP A 296 -19.96 -16.34 22.57
C ASP A 296 -19.00 -15.56 21.66
N ALA A 297 -19.28 -15.59 20.36
CA ALA A 297 -18.46 -14.95 19.30
C ALA A 297 -18.26 -13.44 19.47
N GLU A 298 -18.83 -12.84 20.49
CA GLU A 298 -18.70 -11.42 20.89
C GLU A 298 -17.71 -11.20 22.06
N ALA A 299 -17.20 -12.27 22.68
CA ALA A 299 -16.26 -12.10 23.78
C ALA A 299 -14.84 -11.79 23.25
N PRO A 300 -14.24 -10.65 23.63
CA PRO A 300 -12.89 -10.31 23.17
C PRO A 300 -11.88 -11.32 23.71
N GLY A 301 -11.11 -11.92 22.80
CA GLY A 301 -9.98 -12.77 23.17
C GLY A 301 -8.81 -11.91 23.66
N GLN A 302 -8.24 -12.21 24.82
CA GLN A 302 -7.03 -11.53 25.26
C GLN A 302 -5.80 -12.10 24.56
N ALA A 303 -4.97 -11.21 24.04
CA ALA A 303 -3.63 -11.56 23.59
C ALA A 303 -2.74 -11.79 24.83
N LEU A 304 -2.00 -12.89 24.84
CA LEU A 304 -1.02 -13.16 25.88
C LEU A 304 0.35 -12.62 25.44
N PRO A 305 1.04 -11.84 26.31
CA PRO A 305 2.41 -11.42 26.02
C PRO A 305 3.31 -12.67 25.97
N LEU A 306 4.20 -12.72 24.97
CA LEU A 306 5.26 -13.73 24.95
C LEU A 306 6.21 -13.45 26.12
N PRO A 307 6.55 -14.45 26.93
CA PRO A 307 7.63 -14.28 27.90
C PRO A 307 8.91 -13.98 27.13
N LEU A 308 9.54 -12.85 27.43
CA LEU A 308 10.90 -12.59 26.96
C LEU A 308 11.78 -13.72 27.47
N ALA A 309 12.50 -14.40 26.58
CA ALA A 309 13.55 -15.31 27.01
C ALA A 309 14.53 -14.48 27.85
N ASP A 310 14.78 -14.89 29.07
CA ASP A 310 15.83 -14.29 29.90
C ASP A 310 17.16 -14.34 29.15
N PRO A 311 17.96 -13.26 29.17
CA PRO A 311 19.21 -13.13 28.41
C PRO A 311 20.27 -14.17 28.84
#